data_90f55ae398aed98665df74475ceb9d1c
#
_entry.id   90f55ae398aed98665df74475ceb9d1c
#
_cell.length_a   1.000
_cell.length_b   1.000
_cell.length_c   1.000
_cell.angle_alpha   90.00
_cell.angle_beta   90.00
_cell.angle_gamma   90.00
#
_symmetry.space_group_name_H-M   'P 1'
#
loop_
_entity.id
_entity.type
_entity.pdbx_description
1 polymer ?
#
loop_
_entity_poly.entity_id
_entity_poly.type
_entity_poly.pdbx_seq_one_letter_code
_entity_poly.pdbx_strand_id
1 'polypeptide(L)'
;MIQPILNLLNLNKSFGAVKATSDLSLTVMPGEIHALIGPNGAGKTTLIQQIYGALKQDSGQISLNGSEITALSVPDRVKAGIGRSFQISNVLMDFTVMENGIIAEQARLGQSFRFLQPAFSDEQLIRGGKAILERVGLEKRAEQRVGDLAHGERRMLELALALATSPSLLLLDEPMAGAGPEDSQRMAEIIEGLHGTVAILLIEHDMDAVFRLADRLTVMVEGAVIAAGTAPEISANEVVKIAYLGGEE
;
A
#
# COMPACT_ATOMS: atom_id res chain seq x y z
N MET A 1 -26.52 3.89 1.74
CA MET A 1 -25.39 3.05 2.23
C MET A 1 -24.12 3.56 1.59
N ILE A 2 -23.05 3.75 2.35
CA ILE A 2 -21.75 4.17 1.81
C ILE A 2 -21.17 2.99 1.03
N GLN A 3 -20.75 3.24 -0.22
CA GLN A 3 -20.16 2.21 -1.08
C GLN A 3 -18.68 2.00 -0.71
N PRO A 4 -18.18 0.74 -0.64
CA PRO A 4 -16.77 0.49 -0.39
C PRO A 4 -15.90 0.99 -1.54
N ILE A 5 -14.71 1.45 -1.21
CA ILE A 5 -13.66 1.82 -2.19
C ILE A 5 -13.12 0.56 -2.87
N LEU A 6 -12.76 -0.46 -2.08
CA LEU A 6 -12.34 -1.76 -2.57
C LEU A 6 -13.38 -2.81 -2.19
N ASN A 7 -13.76 -3.64 -3.15
CA ASN A 7 -14.59 -4.81 -2.91
C ASN A 7 -13.99 -6.02 -3.63
N LEU A 8 -13.65 -7.03 -2.84
CA LEU A 8 -13.15 -8.33 -3.29
C LEU A 8 -14.25 -9.36 -3.07
N LEU A 9 -14.57 -10.14 -4.10
CA LEU A 9 -15.59 -11.19 -4.04
C LEU A 9 -15.01 -12.53 -4.47
N ASN A 10 -14.99 -13.48 -3.54
CA ASN A 10 -14.66 -14.90 -3.78
C ASN A 10 -13.35 -15.09 -4.56
N LEU A 11 -12.30 -14.33 -4.19
CA LEU A 11 -11.00 -14.44 -4.84
C LEU A 11 -10.35 -15.79 -4.54
N ASN A 12 -9.90 -16.43 -5.60
CA ASN A 12 -9.17 -17.69 -5.54
C ASN A 12 -7.85 -17.59 -6.31
N LYS A 13 -6.78 -18.14 -5.71
CA LYS A 13 -5.48 -18.31 -6.34
C LYS A 13 -4.76 -19.51 -5.78
N SER A 14 -4.33 -20.39 -6.67
CA SER A 14 -3.55 -21.57 -6.31
C SER A 14 -2.22 -21.61 -7.06
N PHE A 15 -1.19 -22.10 -6.39
CA PHE A 15 0.12 -22.42 -6.96
C PHE A 15 0.36 -23.94 -6.74
N GLY A 16 0.01 -24.73 -7.74
CA GLY A 16 -0.05 -26.19 -7.58
C GLY A 16 -1.04 -26.60 -6.49
N ALA A 17 -0.58 -27.27 -5.45
CA ALA A 17 -1.43 -27.70 -4.33
C ALA A 17 -1.65 -26.60 -3.27
N VAL A 18 -0.89 -25.50 -3.30
CA VAL A 18 -0.98 -24.43 -2.30
C VAL A 18 -2.06 -23.42 -2.71
N LYS A 19 -3.08 -23.25 -1.87
CA LYS A 19 -4.10 -22.22 -2.03
C LYS A 19 -3.61 -20.93 -1.36
N ALA A 20 -3.20 -19.95 -2.15
CA ALA A 20 -2.73 -18.66 -1.65
C ALA A 20 -3.87 -17.69 -1.32
N THR A 21 -5.00 -17.77 -2.06
CA THR A 21 -6.30 -17.20 -1.66
C THR A 21 -7.38 -18.24 -1.93
N SER A 22 -8.31 -18.40 -0.99
CA SER A 22 -9.40 -19.40 -1.04
C SER A 22 -10.70 -18.76 -0.64
N ASP A 23 -11.60 -18.55 -1.61
CA ASP A 23 -12.91 -17.93 -1.45
C ASP A 23 -12.88 -16.61 -0.65
N LEU A 24 -11.83 -15.81 -0.89
CA LEU A 24 -11.53 -14.63 -0.11
C LEU A 24 -12.43 -13.46 -0.54
N SER A 25 -13.17 -12.92 0.42
CA SER A 25 -13.96 -11.70 0.26
C SER A 25 -13.56 -10.67 1.30
N LEU A 26 -13.36 -9.41 0.89
CA LEU A 26 -12.92 -8.31 1.74
C LEU A 26 -13.44 -6.98 1.18
N THR A 27 -13.78 -6.06 2.06
CA THR A 27 -14.15 -4.68 1.69
C THR A 27 -13.31 -3.68 2.45
N VAL A 28 -12.93 -2.56 1.80
CA VAL A 28 -12.32 -1.40 2.43
C VAL A 28 -13.21 -0.19 2.17
N MET A 29 -13.52 0.58 3.21
CA MET A 29 -14.39 1.74 3.11
C MET A 29 -13.60 3.02 2.73
N PRO A 30 -14.28 4.09 2.23
CA PRO A 30 -13.63 5.36 1.96
C PRO A 30 -12.94 5.93 3.21
N GLY A 31 -11.66 6.29 3.09
CA GLY A 31 -10.86 6.87 4.17
C GLY A 31 -10.49 5.91 5.30
N GLU A 32 -10.89 4.63 5.23
CA GLU A 32 -10.58 3.59 6.21
C GLU A 32 -9.11 3.16 6.11
N ILE A 33 -8.46 2.98 7.25
CA ILE A 33 -7.23 2.21 7.36
C ILE A 33 -7.62 0.78 7.75
N HIS A 34 -7.56 -0.13 6.78
CA HIS A 34 -7.89 -1.54 6.95
C HIS A 34 -6.60 -2.37 7.04
N ALA A 35 -6.36 -3.00 8.18
CA ALA A 35 -5.19 -3.88 8.33
C ALA A 35 -5.51 -5.32 7.90
N LEU A 36 -4.59 -5.90 7.15
CA LEU A 36 -4.59 -7.31 6.77
C LEU A 36 -3.46 -8.02 7.52
N ILE A 37 -3.81 -8.84 8.50
CA ILE A 37 -2.86 -9.54 9.35
C ILE A 37 -2.96 -11.05 9.18
N GLY A 38 -1.96 -11.78 9.65
CA GLY A 38 -1.90 -13.25 9.56
C GLY A 38 -0.48 -13.76 9.59
N PRO A 39 -0.26 -15.05 9.86
CA PRO A 39 1.07 -15.65 9.88
C PRO A 39 1.80 -15.55 8.54
N ASN A 40 3.10 -15.85 8.55
CA ASN A 40 3.87 -15.95 7.31
C ASN A 40 3.31 -17.07 6.43
N GLY A 41 3.21 -16.81 5.13
CA GLY A 41 2.59 -17.76 4.20
C GLY A 41 1.07 -17.75 4.15
N ALA A 42 0.38 -16.90 4.93
CA ALA A 42 -1.09 -16.79 4.91
C ALA A 42 -1.69 -16.31 3.57
N GLY A 43 -0.87 -15.76 2.65
CA GLY A 43 -1.33 -15.28 1.34
C GLY A 43 -1.48 -13.75 1.23
N LYS A 44 -1.11 -12.98 2.26
CA LYS A 44 -1.28 -11.51 2.31
C LYS A 44 -0.63 -10.78 1.11
N THR A 45 0.65 -11.02 0.85
CA THR A 45 1.37 -10.43 -0.29
C THR A 45 0.78 -10.89 -1.63
N THR A 46 0.32 -12.15 -1.72
CA THR A 46 -0.39 -12.64 -2.91
C THR A 46 -1.67 -11.85 -3.15
N LEU A 47 -2.44 -11.57 -2.10
CA LEU A 47 -3.66 -10.76 -2.20
C LEU A 47 -3.35 -9.34 -2.67
N ILE A 48 -2.33 -8.67 -2.11
CA ILE A 48 -1.88 -7.35 -2.58
C ILE A 48 -1.51 -7.38 -4.07
N GLN A 49 -0.79 -8.42 -4.51
CA GLN A 49 -0.40 -8.57 -5.92
C GLN A 49 -1.62 -8.78 -6.83
N GLN A 50 -2.64 -9.50 -6.38
CA GLN A 50 -3.91 -9.66 -7.10
C GLN A 50 -4.66 -8.32 -7.19
N ILE A 51 -4.78 -7.56 -6.10
CA ILE A 51 -5.45 -6.25 -6.09
C ILE A 51 -4.70 -5.26 -7.00
N TYR A 52 -3.38 -5.25 -6.95
CA TYR A 52 -2.55 -4.39 -7.78
C TYR A 52 -2.54 -4.80 -9.27
N GLY A 53 -2.87 -6.07 -9.57
CA GLY A 53 -2.90 -6.62 -10.94
C GLY A 53 -1.57 -7.19 -11.41
N ALA A 54 -0.56 -7.29 -10.55
CA ALA A 54 0.71 -7.95 -10.84
C ALA A 54 0.57 -9.47 -10.89
N LEU A 55 -0.46 -10.02 -10.24
CA LEU A 55 -0.81 -11.42 -10.25
C LEU A 55 -2.29 -11.60 -10.59
N LYS A 56 -2.58 -12.41 -11.60
CA LYS A 56 -3.95 -12.73 -11.97
C LYS A 56 -4.53 -13.80 -11.03
N GLN A 57 -5.73 -13.54 -10.51
CA GLN A 57 -6.52 -14.53 -9.78
C GLN A 57 -7.01 -15.65 -10.71
N ASP A 58 -7.32 -16.82 -10.15
CA ASP A 58 -7.89 -17.93 -10.89
C ASP A 58 -9.42 -17.76 -11.06
N SER A 59 -10.08 -17.18 -10.04
CA SER A 59 -11.50 -16.79 -10.07
C SER A 59 -11.79 -15.69 -9.06
N GLY A 60 -13.02 -15.15 -9.11
CA GLY A 60 -13.47 -14.04 -8.27
C GLY A 60 -13.38 -12.69 -8.96
N GLN A 61 -13.84 -11.65 -8.28
CA GLN A 61 -13.96 -10.29 -8.81
C GLN A 61 -13.30 -9.27 -7.90
N ILE A 62 -12.71 -8.23 -8.51
CA ILE A 62 -12.12 -7.08 -7.85
C ILE A 62 -12.79 -5.83 -8.38
N SER A 63 -13.39 -5.03 -7.50
CA SER A 63 -13.96 -3.73 -7.86
C SER A 63 -13.33 -2.60 -7.06
N LEU A 64 -13.08 -1.48 -7.73
CA LEU A 64 -12.59 -0.24 -7.14
C LEU A 64 -13.58 0.89 -7.45
N ASN A 65 -13.99 1.66 -6.46
CA ASN A 65 -14.99 2.73 -6.60
C ASN A 65 -16.27 2.26 -7.33
N GLY A 66 -16.69 1.02 -7.09
CA GLY A 66 -17.86 0.41 -7.72
C GLY A 66 -17.64 -0.06 -9.17
N SER A 67 -16.49 0.18 -9.76
CA SER A 67 -16.14 -0.28 -11.10
C SER A 67 -15.33 -1.57 -11.04
N GLU A 68 -15.66 -2.56 -11.86
CA GLU A 68 -14.88 -3.80 -11.94
C GLU A 68 -13.53 -3.54 -12.59
N ILE A 69 -12.46 -3.96 -11.91
CA ILE A 69 -11.07 -3.82 -12.36
C ILE A 69 -10.36 -5.16 -12.55
N THR A 70 -11.08 -6.26 -12.46
CA THR A 70 -10.56 -7.64 -12.45
C THR A 70 -9.61 -7.92 -13.63
N ALA A 71 -9.97 -7.45 -14.83
CA ALA A 71 -9.22 -7.68 -16.06
C ALA A 71 -8.24 -6.55 -16.41
N LEU A 72 -8.21 -5.45 -15.66
CA LEU A 72 -7.35 -4.31 -15.96
C LEU A 72 -5.87 -4.61 -15.72
N SER A 73 -5.02 -4.03 -16.57
CA SER A 73 -3.57 -4.06 -16.41
C SER A 73 -3.12 -3.21 -15.21
N VAL A 74 -1.89 -3.41 -14.71
CA VAL A 74 -1.31 -2.60 -13.63
C VAL A 74 -1.38 -1.09 -13.94
N PRO A 75 -0.93 -0.60 -15.12
CA PRO A 75 -1.05 0.83 -15.45
C PRO A 75 -2.49 1.36 -15.43
N ASP A 76 -3.46 0.54 -15.83
CA ASP A 76 -4.86 0.97 -15.84
C ASP A 76 -5.47 0.97 -14.44
N ARG A 77 -5.06 0.06 -13.56
CA ARG A 77 -5.44 0.08 -12.13
C ARG A 77 -4.84 1.28 -11.39
N VAL A 78 -3.61 1.67 -11.71
CA VAL A 78 -3.01 2.91 -11.18
C VAL A 78 -3.82 4.13 -11.64
N LYS A 79 -4.20 4.20 -12.92
CA LYS A 79 -5.08 5.27 -13.42
C LYS A 79 -6.47 5.25 -12.80
N ALA A 80 -6.98 4.06 -12.44
CA ALA A 80 -8.25 3.91 -11.74
C ALA A 80 -8.18 4.36 -10.27
N GLY A 81 -6.98 4.60 -9.72
CA GLY A 81 -6.77 5.16 -8.40
C GLY A 81 -6.14 4.20 -7.37
N ILE A 82 -5.42 3.17 -7.80
CA ILE A 82 -4.61 2.33 -6.89
C ILE A 82 -3.19 2.87 -6.80
N GLY A 83 -2.74 3.26 -5.60
CA GLY A 83 -1.34 3.47 -5.26
C GLY A 83 -0.77 2.24 -4.54
N ARG A 84 0.53 1.98 -4.70
CA ARG A 84 1.22 0.92 -3.96
C ARG A 84 2.62 1.36 -3.58
N SER A 85 3.00 1.16 -2.30
CA SER A 85 4.41 1.10 -1.92
C SER A 85 4.95 -0.29 -2.24
N PHE A 86 6.20 -0.38 -2.68
CA PHE A 86 6.80 -1.65 -3.09
C PHE A 86 7.70 -2.20 -1.98
N GLN A 87 7.68 -3.52 -1.80
CA GLN A 87 8.57 -4.24 -0.88
C GLN A 87 10.04 -4.20 -1.37
N ILE A 88 10.25 -4.06 -2.70
CA ILE A 88 11.56 -3.78 -3.32
C ILE A 88 11.51 -2.35 -3.82
N SER A 89 12.45 -1.52 -3.37
CA SER A 89 12.56 -0.09 -3.72
C SER A 89 12.52 0.12 -5.24
N ASN A 90 11.44 0.69 -5.75
CA ASN A 90 11.30 1.11 -7.15
C ASN A 90 11.70 2.58 -7.36
N VAL A 91 12.45 3.14 -6.42
CA VAL A 91 13.01 4.48 -6.54
C VAL A 91 14.26 4.46 -7.42
N LEU A 92 14.48 5.52 -8.15
CA LEU A 92 15.65 5.67 -9.00
C LEU A 92 16.85 6.08 -8.15
N MET A 93 17.67 5.09 -7.78
CA MET A 93 18.75 5.21 -6.79
C MET A 93 19.84 6.19 -7.21
N ASP A 94 20.12 6.30 -8.52
CA ASP A 94 21.14 7.20 -9.08
C ASP A 94 20.65 8.65 -9.22
N PHE A 95 19.36 8.88 -9.07
CA PHE A 95 18.72 10.19 -9.13
C PHE A 95 18.63 10.81 -7.73
N THR A 96 18.47 12.14 -7.69
CA THR A 96 18.19 12.84 -6.44
C THR A 96 16.76 12.57 -5.98
N VAL A 97 16.49 12.87 -4.72
CA VAL A 97 15.15 12.82 -4.13
C VAL A 97 14.18 13.72 -4.90
N MET A 98 14.62 14.93 -5.28
CA MET A 98 13.84 15.88 -6.08
C MET A 98 13.53 15.33 -7.47
N GLU A 99 14.53 14.76 -8.15
CA GLU A 99 14.33 14.19 -9.50
C GLU A 99 13.31 13.05 -9.48
N ASN A 100 13.33 12.18 -8.45
CA ASN A 100 12.28 11.18 -8.26
C ASN A 100 10.89 11.81 -8.10
N GLY A 101 10.78 12.88 -7.30
CA GLY A 101 9.52 13.63 -7.12
C GLY A 101 9.02 14.26 -8.42
N ILE A 102 9.91 14.85 -9.22
CA ILE A 102 9.60 15.45 -10.53
C ILE A 102 9.09 14.39 -11.51
N ILE A 103 9.73 13.22 -11.56
CA ILE A 103 9.30 12.10 -12.42
C ILE A 103 7.92 11.60 -12.02
N ALA A 104 7.64 11.49 -10.73
CA ALA A 104 6.32 11.09 -10.24
C ALA A 104 5.24 12.11 -10.61
N GLU A 105 5.53 13.41 -10.47
CA GLU A 105 4.62 14.47 -10.86
C GLU A 105 4.37 14.48 -12.38
N GLN A 106 5.42 14.28 -13.19
CA GLN A 106 5.31 14.16 -14.65
C GLN A 106 4.39 12.98 -15.04
N ALA A 107 4.54 11.85 -14.37
CA ALA A 107 3.69 10.67 -14.59
C ALA A 107 2.23 10.97 -14.21
N ARG A 108 1.99 11.63 -13.07
CA ARG A 108 0.65 12.06 -12.61
C ARG A 108 -0.05 12.96 -13.62
N LEU A 109 0.67 13.91 -14.23
CA LEU A 109 0.13 14.83 -15.22
C LEU A 109 -0.04 14.21 -16.62
N GLY A 110 0.36 12.94 -16.81
CA GLY A 110 0.31 12.26 -18.12
C GLY A 110 1.26 12.86 -19.15
N GLN A 111 2.31 13.56 -18.71
CA GLN A 111 3.23 14.33 -19.57
C GLN A 111 4.49 13.52 -19.96
N SER A 112 4.50 12.21 -19.80
CA SER A 112 5.67 11.34 -20.02
C SER A 112 6.28 11.40 -21.43
N PHE A 113 5.57 11.98 -22.41
CA PHE A 113 6.01 12.12 -23.81
C PHE A 113 6.35 13.58 -24.21
N ARG A 114 6.55 14.49 -23.26
CA ARG A 114 7.01 15.86 -23.56
C ARG A 114 8.53 15.85 -23.77
N PHE A 115 8.97 15.83 -25.04
CA PHE A 115 10.40 15.80 -25.41
C PHE A 115 11.02 17.19 -25.66
N LEU A 116 10.22 18.27 -25.65
CA LEU A 116 10.68 19.59 -26.07
C LEU A 116 11.24 20.46 -24.94
N GLN A 117 10.99 20.09 -23.69
CA GLN A 117 11.55 20.79 -22.53
C GLN A 117 12.13 19.78 -21.52
N PRO A 118 13.31 20.06 -20.94
CA PRO A 118 13.84 19.22 -19.87
C PRO A 118 12.89 19.23 -18.67
N ALA A 119 12.45 18.05 -18.21
CA ALA A 119 11.52 17.92 -17.07
C ALA A 119 12.07 18.60 -15.80
N PHE A 120 13.37 18.52 -15.59
CA PHE A 120 14.07 19.11 -14.43
C PHE A 120 14.21 20.65 -14.49
N SER A 121 13.74 21.31 -15.55
CA SER A 121 13.67 22.77 -15.69
C SER A 121 12.23 23.27 -15.76
N ASP A 122 11.23 22.40 -15.67
CA ASP A 122 9.82 22.77 -15.68
C ASP A 122 9.38 23.14 -14.26
N GLU A 123 9.08 24.43 -14.06
CA GLU A 123 8.68 24.94 -12.74
C GLU A 123 7.41 24.30 -12.18
N GLN A 124 6.48 23.84 -13.02
CA GLN A 124 5.28 23.14 -12.56
C GLN A 124 5.65 21.78 -11.98
N LEU A 125 6.51 21.04 -12.67
CA LEU A 125 6.98 19.72 -12.22
C LEU A 125 7.84 19.85 -10.94
N ILE A 126 8.71 20.87 -10.88
CA ILE A 126 9.52 21.17 -9.67
C ILE A 126 8.63 21.46 -8.47
N ARG A 127 7.62 22.34 -8.62
CA ARG A 127 6.66 22.65 -7.54
C ARG A 127 5.89 21.40 -7.10
N GLY A 128 5.42 20.59 -8.06
CA GLY A 128 4.73 19.33 -7.76
C GLY A 128 5.63 18.33 -7.04
N GLY A 129 6.85 18.13 -7.53
CA GLY A 129 7.86 17.29 -6.89
C GLY A 129 8.14 17.73 -5.45
N LYS A 130 8.34 19.03 -5.23
CA LYS A 130 8.55 19.59 -3.88
C LYS A 130 7.36 19.31 -2.95
N ALA A 131 6.14 19.53 -3.41
CA ALA A 131 4.93 19.27 -2.62
C ALA A 131 4.78 17.77 -2.25
N ILE A 132 5.23 16.86 -3.12
CA ILE A 132 5.28 15.42 -2.83
C ILE A 132 6.24 15.15 -1.67
N LEU A 133 7.44 15.74 -1.70
CA LEU A 133 8.48 15.55 -0.67
C LEU A 133 8.08 16.17 0.68
N GLU A 134 7.42 17.31 0.67
CA GLU A 134 6.92 17.97 1.87
C GLU A 134 5.93 17.11 2.67
N ARG A 135 5.12 16.28 1.99
CA ARG A 135 4.16 15.37 2.65
C ARG A 135 4.83 14.36 3.60
N VAL A 136 6.07 14.01 3.31
CA VAL A 136 6.84 13.03 4.10
C VAL A 136 8.06 13.66 4.80
N GLY A 137 8.24 15.00 4.69
CA GLY A 137 9.32 15.77 5.31
C GLY A 137 10.70 15.45 4.76
N LEU A 138 10.80 15.16 3.47
CA LEU A 138 12.05 14.93 2.75
C LEU A 138 12.53 16.15 1.94
N GLU A 139 11.89 17.31 2.08
CA GLU A 139 12.25 18.53 1.34
C GLU A 139 13.71 18.97 1.58
N LYS A 140 14.25 18.71 2.78
CA LYS A 140 15.65 19.01 3.12
C LYS A 140 16.66 18.06 2.49
N ARG A 141 16.20 16.92 1.97
CA ARG A 141 17.00 15.89 1.27
C ARG A 141 16.90 16.01 -0.25
N ALA A 142 16.21 17.02 -0.77
CA ALA A 142 15.86 17.17 -2.19
C ALA A 142 17.05 16.94 -3.14
N GLU A 143 18.22 17.50 -2.82
CA GLU A 143 19.43 17.43 -3.64
C GLU A 143 20.27 16.17 -3.38
N GLN A 144 19.91 15.36 -2.36
CA GLN A 144 20.66 14.15 -2.03
C GLN A 144 20.28 13.03 -3.00
N ARG A 145 21.24 12.19 -3.39
CA ARG A 145 20.97 10.95 -4.16
C ARG A 145 20.19 9.97 -3.30
N VAL A 146 19.22 9.30 -3.90
CA VAL A 146 18.41 8.30 -3.20
C VAL A 146 19.27 7.15 -2.67
N GLY A 147 20.31 6.76 -3.40
CA GLY A 147 21.27 5.75 -2.97
C GLY A 147 21.96 6.06 -1.64
N ASP A 148 22.10 7.34 -1.29
CA ASP A 148 22.78 7.81 -0.08
C ASP A 148 21.82 8.03 1.11
N LEU A 149 20.51 7.86 0.91
CA LEU A 149 19.50 7.97 1.97
C LEU A 149 19.57 6.77 2.94
N ALA A 150 19.23 7.01 4.19
CA ALA A 150 18.96 5.95 5.15
C ALA A 150 17.75 5.09 4.67
N HIS A 151 17.67 3.85 5.18
CA HIS A 151 16.60 2.92 4.77
C HIS A 151 15.20 3.48 5.04
N GLY A 152 14.97 4.06 6.21
CA GLY A 152 13.69 4.69 6.57
C GLY A 152 13.34 5.87 5.67
N GLU A 153 14.32 6.74 5.34
CA GLU A 153 14.10 7.86 4.42
C GLU A 153 13.72 7.38 3.01
N ARG A 154 14.33 6.28 2.53
CA ARG A 154 13.92 5.65 1.25
C ARG A 154 12.49 5.15 1.29
N ARG A 155 12.06 4.50 2.38
CA ARG A 155 10.67 4.06 2.56
C ARG A 155 9.69 5.24 2.57
N MET A 156 10.05 6.36 3.22
CA MET A 156 9.24 7.58 3.17
C MET A 156 9.14 8.15 1.75
N LEU A 157 10.23 8.12 0.97
CA LEU A 157 10.18 8.52 -0.44
C LEU A 157 9.26 7.62 -1.26
N GLU A 158 9.32 6.30 -1.09
CA GLU A 158 8.42 5.35 -1.76
C GLU A 158 6.96 5.65 -1.46
N LEU A 159 6.62 5.93 -0.20
CA LEU A 159 5.28 6.34 0.20
C LEU A 159 4.88 7.66 -0.48
N ALA A 160 5.77 8.65 -0.50
CA ALA A 160 5.53 9.93 -1.16
C ALA A 160 5.23 9.77 -2.65
N LEU A 161 6.00 8.93 -3.36
CA LEU A 161 5.80 8.65 -4.78
C LEU A 161 4.50 7.88 -5.05
N ALA A 162 4.12 6.95 -4.18
CA ALA A 162 2.82 6.27 -4.27
C ALA A 162 1.65 7.25 -4.09
N LEU A 163 1.78 8.24 -3.19
CA LEU A 163 0.80 9.29 -2.95
C LEU A 163 0.76 10.34 -4.07
N ALA A 164 1.82 10.47 -4.87
CA ALA A 164 1.90 11.44 -5.96
C ALA A 164 0.79 11.26 -6.99
N THR A 165 0.35 10.02 -7.24
CA THR A 165 -0.74 9.70 -8.17
C THR A 165 -2.13 10.07 -7.62
N SER A 166 -2.23 10.61 -6.40
CA SER A 166 -3.49 10.92 -5.70
C SER A 166 -4.44 9.72 -5.67
N PRO A 167 -4.01 8.57 -5.15
CA PRO A 167 -4.78 7.34 -5.17
C PRO A 167 -6.02 7.45 -4.29
N SER A 168 -7.11 6.75 -4.68
CA SER A 168 -8.28 6.52 -3.82
C SER A 168 -8.07 5.34 -2.86
N LEU A 169 -7.20 4.39 -3.25
CA LEU A 169 -6.77 3.25 -2.44
C LEU A 169 -5.25 3.15 -2.45
N LEU A 170 -4.64 3.11 -1.28
CA LEU A 170 -3.21 2.90 -1.09
C LEU A 170 -2.95 1.50 -0.52
N LEU A 171 -2.09 0.73 -1.16
CA LEU A 171 -1.66 -0.60 -0.72
C LEU A 171 -0.28 -0.47 -0.08
N LEU A 172 -0.17 -0.76 1.21
CA LEU A 172 1.07 -0.72 1.99
C LEU A 172 1.43 -2.14 2.46
N ASP A 173 2.59 -2.62 2.03
CA ASP A 173 3.07 -3.98 2.33
C ASP A 173 4.34 -3.85 3.21
N GLU A 174 4.16 -3.99 4.53
CA GLU A 174 5.18 -3.87 5.57
C GLU A 174 6.00 -2.55 5.48
N PRO A 175 5.34 -1.38 5.48
CA PRO A 175 6.02 -0.09 5.27
C PRO A 175 7.05 0.24 6.36
N MET A 176 6.94 -0.34 7.56
CA MET A 176 7.83 -0.10 8.70
C MET A 176 8.94 -1.16 8.82
N ALA A 177 8.93 -2.22 7.98
CA ALA A 177 9.91 -3.30 8.08
C ALA A 177 11.35 -2.80 7.85
N GLY A 178 12.26 -3.15 8.80
CA GLY A 178 13.67 -2.76 8.73
C GLY A 178 13.96 -1.30 9.04
N ALA A 179 12.97 -0.49 9.39
CA ALA A 179 13.17 0.87 9.86
C ALA A 179 13.55 0.91 11.35
N GLY A 180 14.33 1.91 11.75
CA GLY A 180 14.59 2.17 13.17
C GLY A 180 13.33 2.71 13.87
N PRO A 181 13.30 2.72 15.22
CA PRO A 181 12.11 3.15 15.98
C PRO A 181 11.61 4.55 15.61
N GLU A 182 12.51 5.51 15.39
CA GLU A 182 12.16 6.89 15.01
C GLU A 182 11.53 6.96 13.62
N ASP A 183 12.09 6.23 12.65
CA ASP A 183 11.57 6.17 11.28
C ASP A 183 10.22 5.43 11.23
N SER A 184 10.06 4.35 12.00
CA SER A 184 8.80 3.62 12.13
C SER A 184 7.70 4.51 12.73
N GLN A 185 8.02 5.26 13.78
CA GLN A 185 7.11 6.21 14.39
C GLN A 185 6.69 7.29 13.38
N ARG A 186 7.64 7.86 12.65
CA ARG A 186 7.37 8.89 11.64
C ARG A 186 6.53 8.34 10.49
N MET A 187 6.79 7.11 10.04
CA MET A 187 5.96 6.43 9.03
C MET A 187 4.53 6.26 9.54
N ALA A 188 4.35 5.81 10.79
CA ALA A 188 3.04 5.66 11.41
C ALA A 188 2.29 7.01 11.48
N GLU A 189 2.95 8.10 11.86
CA GLU A 189 2.35 9.45 11.90
C GLU A 189 1.91 9.94 10.51
N ILE A 190 2.69 9.66 9.47
CA ILE A 190 2.32 10.00 8.08
C ILE A 190 1.08 9.19 7.66
N ILE A 191 1.06 7.87 7.93
CA ILE A 191 -0.08 7.00 7.60
C ILE A 191 -1.33 7.45 8.36
N GLU A 192 -1.22 7.76 9.66
CA GLU A 192 -2.31 8.29 10.48
C GLU A 192 -2.87 9.61 9.93
N GLY A 193 -1.99 10.49 9.44
CA GLY A 193 -2.38 11.75 8.79
C GLY A 193 -3.14 11.58 7.46
N LEU A 194 -3.12 10.39 6.86
CA LEU A 194 -3.89 10.06 5.65
C LEU A 194 -5.29 9.53 5.98
N HIS A 195 -5.59 9.19 7.23
CA HIS A 195 -6.89 8.71 7.68
C HIS A 195 -8.01 9.69 7.27
N GLY A 196 -9.12 9.15 6.79
CA GLY A 196 -10.26 9.94 6.30
C GLY A 196 -10.08 10.56 4.91
N THR A 197 -8.87 10.57 4.35
CA THR A 197 -8.60 11.16 3.03
C THR A 197 -8.30 10.12 1.95
N VAL A 198 -7.57 9.07 2.29
CA VAL A 198 -7.20 7.97 1.39
C VAL A 198 -7.56 6.66 2.08
N ALA A 199 -8.24 5.75 1.38
CA ALA A 199 -8.41 4.39 1.90
C ALA A 199 -7.08 3.64 1.85
N ILE A 200 -6.74 2.92 2.92
CA ILE A 200 -5.46 2.21 3.03
C ILE A 200 -5.71 0.73 3.33
N LEU A 201 -5.13 -0.16 2.54
CA LEU A 201 -4.98 -1.57 2.90
C LEU A 201 -3.54 -1.78 3.36
N LEU A 202 -3.37 -1.99 4.66
CA LEU A 202 -2.08 -2.08 5.35
C LEU A 202 -1.78 -3.53 5.72
N ILE A 203 -0.66 -4.06 5.26
CA ILE A 203 -0.08 -5.29 5.83
C ILE A 203 1.01 -4.87 6.79
N GLU A 204 0.91 -5.30 8.03
CA GLU A 204 1.93 -5.13 9.07
C GLU A 204 1.90 -6.33 10.02
N HIS A 205 3.04 -6.58 10.65
CA HIS A 205 3.20 -7.61 11.66
C HIS A 205 3.49 -7.05 13.06
N ASP A 206 3.79 -5.76 13.16
CA ASP A 206 3.85 -5.03 14.43
C ASP A 206 2.42 -4.75 14.90
N MET A 207 1.96 -5.51 15.89
CA MET A 207 0.59 -5.42 16.38
C MET A 207 0.30 -4.10 17.09
N ASP A 208 1.30 -3.46 17.70
CA ASP A 208 1.12 -2.14 18.34
C ASP A 208 0.83 -1.08 17.28
N ALA A 209 1.58 -1.10 16.17
CA ALA A 209 1.33 -0.23 15.03
C ALA A 209 -0.03 -0.52 14.37
N VAL A 210 -0.40 -1.79 14.20
CA VAL A 210 -1.69 -2.20 13.64
C VAL A 210 -2.84 -1.71 14.51
N PHE A 211 -2.80 -1.94 15.83
CA PHE A 211 -3.88 -1.52 16.74
C PHE A 211 -3.99 -0.01 16.89
N ARG A 212 -2.89 0.70 16.69
CA ARG A 212 -2.89 2.17 16.70
C ARG A 212 -3.53 2.76 15.44
N LEU A 213 -3.24 2.18 14.27
CA LEU A 213 -3.56 2.79 12.98
C LEU A 213 -4.88 2.33 12.38
N ALA A 214 -5.26 1.06 12.59
CA ALA A 214 -6.33 0.44 11.82
C ALA A 214 -7.71 0.67 12.45
N ASP A 215 -8.68 1.07 11.62
CA ASP A 215 -10.12 1.10 11.98
C ASP A 215 -10.68 -0.32 12.03
N ARG A 216 -10.27 -1.15 11.09
CA ARG A 216 -10.70 -2.55 10.96
C ARG A 216 -9.51 -3.44 10.60
N LEU A 217 -9.63 -4.68 11.02
CA LEU A 217 -8.66 -5.74 10.74
C LEU A 217 -9.33 -6.92 10.06
N THR A 218 -8.63 -7.53 9.13
CA THR A 218 -8.95 -8.86 8.58
C THR A 218 -7.79 -9.79 8.87
N VAL A 219 -8.11 -10.96 9.42
CA VAL A 219 -7.13 -12.00 9.75
C VAL A 219 -7.19 -13.08 8.67
N MET A 220 -6.05 -13.33 8.02
CA MET A 220 -5.87 -14.39 7.03
C MET A 220 -5.04 -15.53 7.57
N VAL A 221 -5.49 -16.76 7.31
CA VAL A 221 -4.73 -18.00 7.57
C VAL A 221 -4.95 -18.94 6.38
N GLU A 222 -3.88 -19.51 5.85
CA GLU A 222 -3.92 -20.47 4.73
C GLU A 222 -4.79 -20.02 3.54
N GLY A 223 -4.69 -18.74 3.19
CA GLY A 223 -5.42 -18.15 2.07
C GLY A 223 -6.87 -17.77 2.35
N ALA A 224 -7.41 -18.05 3.52
CA ALA A 224 -8.79 -17.76 3.88
C ALA A 224 -8.88 -16.66 4.97
N VAL A 225 -9.98 -15.91 4.96
CA VAL A 225 -10.34 -14.99 6.05
C VAL A 225 -10.94 -15.80 7.18
N ILE A 226 -10.36 -15.73 8.38
CA ILE A 226 -10.87 -16.42 9.58
C ILE A 226 -11.61 -15.47 10.53
N ALA A 227 -11.32 -14.17 10.50
CA ALA A 227 -12.00 -13.14 11.27
C ALA A 227 -11.86 -11.77 10.62
N ALA A 228 -12.83 -10.89 10.83
CA ALA A 228 -12.76 -9.48 10.49
C ALA A 228 -13.54 -8.66 11.52
N GLY A 229 -12.99 -7.52 11.95
CA GLY A 229 -13.59 -6.67 12.97
C GLY A 229 -12.68 -5.52 13.39
N THR A 230 -13.05 -4.84 14.47
CA THR A 230 -12.21 -3.83 15.14
C THR A 230 -11.09 -4.50 15.94
N ALA A 231 -10.07 -3.72 16.33
CA ALA A 231 -8.96 -4.23 17.14
C ALA A 231 -9.43 -4.95 18.43
N PRO A 232 -10.39 -4.43 19.23
CA PRO A 232 -10.91 -5.13 20.40
C PRO A 232 -11.62 -6.45 20.05
N GLU A 233 -12.40 -6.50 18.95
CA GLU A 233 -13.10 -7.71 18.52
C GLU A 233 -12.12 -8.80 18.09
N ILE A 234 -11.08 -8.43 17.33
CA ILE A 234 -10.04 -9.36 16.88
C ILE A 234 -9.21 -9.89 18.07
N SER A 235 -8.81 -9.01 19.00
CA SER A 235 -8.05 -9.40 20.20
C SER A 235 -8.82 -10.35 21.12
N ALA A 236 -10.15 -10.25 21.15
CA ALA A 236 -11.02 -11.12 21.95
C ALA A 236 -11.37 -12.45 21.24
N ASN A 237 -11.07 -12.57 19.94
CA ASN A 237 -11.50 -13.72 19.13
C ASN A 237 -10.63 -14.95 19.41
N GLU A 238 -11.23 -16.02 19.93
CA GLU A 238 -10.53 -17.27 20.27
C GLU A 238 -9.90 -17.97 19.05
N VAL A 239 -10.55 -17.90 17.87
CA VAL A 239 -9.99 -18.49 16.63
C VAL A 239 -8.70 -17.79 16.23
N VAL A 240 -8.66 -16.46 16.40
CA VAL A 240 -7.47 -15.66 16.12
C VAL A 240 -6.36 -15.97 17.13
N LYS A 241 -6.69 -16.06 18.43
CA LYS A 241 -5.71 -16.43 19.46
C LYS A 241 -5.06 -17.77 19.16
N ILE A 242 -5.86 -18.79 18.83
CA ILE A 242 -5.33 -20.12 18.50
C ILE A 242 -4.45 -20.04 17.24
N ALA A 243 -4.85 -19.31 16.21
CA ALA A 243 -4.09 -19.20 14.96
C ALA A 243 -2.75 -18.45 15.12
N TYR A 244 -2.67 -17.51 16.08
CA TYR A 244 -1.45 -16.75 16.39
C TYR A 244 -0.61 -17.36 17.53
N LEU A 245 -1.25 -17.94 18.56
CA LEU A 245 -0.59 -18.48 19.73
C LEU A 245 -0.34 -20.00 19.63
N GLY A 246 -1.09 -20.71 18.81
CA GLY A 246 -0.92 -22.15 18.57
C GLY A 246 0.28 -22.54 17.68
N GLY A 247 1.10 -21.57 17.26
CA GLY A 247 2.33 -21.77 16.49
C GLY A 247 3.62 -21.65 17.31
N GLU A 248 3.54 -21.47 18.63
CA GLU A 248 4.69 -21.49 19.55
C GLU A 248 4.65 -22.80 20.39
N GLU A 249 4.86 -23.95 19.73
CA GLU A 249 5.34 -25.18 20.33
C GLU A 249 6.61 -25.66 19.62
#